data_2dd225c3ffd2111680b79dc595b5be09
#
_entry.id   2dd225c3ffd2111680b79dc595b5be09
#
_cell.length_a   1.000
_cell.length_b   1.000
_cell.length_c   1.000
_cell.angle_alpha   90.00
_cell.angle_beta   90.00
_cell.angle_gamma   90.00
#
_symmetry.space_group_name_H-M   'P 1'
#
loop_
_entity.id
_entity.type
_entity.pdbx_description
1 polymer ?
#
loop_
_entity_poly.entity_id
_entity_poly.type
_entity_poly.pdbx_seq_one_letter_code
_entity_poly.pdbx_strand_id
1 'polypeptide(L)'
;MKIGKVTDSASAIIGTMSDDTTQTVTETSDKENRSEQSQTQGESKTLVIYFSHSVEERNDQVDAISSASRVVVGESYVGNTQWVAEPIASEAGADIVRIEPVVPYSADYTEMADTAKKEADNDVRPEIKNTIENLDSYDIVYIGYPIWWYSMPKIMCTMFDTYDFSGKTIALFTTHGGSGLGGTDKLVAEFEPDANIVQGLAISRSKVSESEDEIMEWIRGIN
;
A
#
# COMPACT_ATOMS: atom_id res chain seq x y z
N MET A 1 14.89 11.85 -13.55
CA MET A 1 14.78 12.98 -14.48
C MET A 1 13.36 12.93 -15.03
N LYS A 2 12.41 13.57 -14.35
CA LYS A 2 10.99 13.55 -14.72
C LYS A 2 10.78 14.48 -15.92
N ILE A 3 10.15 13.95 -16.97
CA ILE A 3 9.86 14.71 -18.20
C ILE A 3 8.58 15.49 -17.99
N GLY A 4 8.69 16.82 -18.05
CA GLY A 4 7.56 17.75 -17.88
C GLY A 4 6.56 17.68 -19.04
N LYS A 5 5.27 17.75 -18.71
CA LYS A 5 4.18 17.92 -19.66
C LYS A 5 4.11 19.37 -20.12
N VAL A 6 4.09 19.53 -21.44
CA VAL A 6 3.86 20.80 -22.13
C VAL A 6 2.36 21.02 -22.24
N THR A 7 1.89 22.17 -21.76
CA THR A 7 0.53 22.67 -21.97
C THR A 7 0.51 23.48 -23.24
N ASP A 8 -0.41 23.20 -24.15
CA ASP A 8 -0.67 24.02 -25.32
C ASP A 8 -2.03 24.72 -25.18
N SER A 9 -1.99 26.06 -25.28
CA SER A 9 -3.13 26.93 -25.23
C SER A 9 -3.49 27.35 -26.65
N ALA A 10 -4.75 27.25 -27.02
CA ALA A 10 -5.25 27.98 -28.21
C ALA A 10 -6.60 28.64 -27.93
N SER A 11 -6.57 29.96 -28.07
CA SER A 11 -7.64 30.95 -28.08
C SER A 11 -8.42 30.99 -29.40
N ALA A 12 -9.68 31.40 -29.35
CA ALA A 12 -10.34 32.40 -30.27
C ALA A 12 -11.86 32.36 -30.04
N ILE A 13 -12.50 33.38 -29.59
CA ILE A 13 -12.87 34.73 -30.07
C ILE A 13 -14.17 34.73 -30.92
N ILE A 14 -15.09 35.66 -30.51
CA ILE A 14 -16.13 36.46 -31.24
C ILE A 14 -17.47 35.74 -31.45
N GLY A 15 -18.57 36.36 -31.21
CA GLY A 15 -19.14 37.69 -30.97
C GLY A 15 -20.64 37.67 -31.04
N THR A 16 -21.17 38.56 -30.43
CA THR A 16 -22.05 39.71 -30.67
C THR A 16 -23.57 39.52 -30.65
N MET A 17 -24.18 40.35 -29.73
CA MET A 17 -25.38 41.22 -29.89
C MET A 17 -26.71 40.60 -30.34
N SER A 18 -27.89 40.96 -29.84
CA SER A 18 -28.48 42.19 -29.30
C SER A 18 -29.87 41.91 -28.74
N ASP A 19 -30.27 42.80 -27.78
CA ASP A 19 -31.58 43.44 -27.54
C ASP A 19 -32.88 42.61 -27.49
N ASP A 20 -33.82 42.89 -26.69
CA ASP A 20 -34.52 44.05 -26.14
C ASP A 20 -35.74 43.64 -25.29
N THR A 21 -35.96 44.33 -24.18
CA THR A 21 -37.22 44.81 -23.63
C THR A 21 -38.34 43.86 -23.19
N THR A 22 -38.77 43.83 -21.98
CA THR A 22 -39.86 44.53 -21.34
C THR A 22 -40.30 43.88 -20.03
N GLN A 23 -40.46 44.71 -19.02
CA GLN A 23 -40.98 44.52 -17.68
C GLN A 23 -42.31 43.78 -17.58
N THR A 24 -42.48 42.99 -16.53
CA THR A 24 -43.68 43.14 -15.67
C THR A 24 -43.40 42.54 -14.25
N VAL A 25 -43.63 43.35 -13.26
CA VAL A 25 -43.56 43.10 -11.82
C VAL A 25 -44.81 42.26 -11.42
N THR A 26 -44.62 41.23 -10.62
CA THR A 26 -45.54 40.90 -9.54
C THR A 26 -44.83 40.10 -8.47
N GLU A 27 -44.96 40.59 -7.27
CA GLU A 27 -44.55 40.01 -5.98
C GLU A 27 -45.29 38.68 -5.71
N THR A 28 -44.66 37.73 -5.09
CA THR A 28 -44.94 37.29 -3.71
C THR A 28 -44.38 35.90 -3.42
N SER A 29 -43.90 35.83 -2.21
CA SER A 29 -43.76 34.68 -1.31
C SER A 29 -42.47 33.87 -1.35
N ASP A 30 -41.72 34.20 -0.32
CA ASP A 30 -40.67 33.38 0.32
C ASP A 30 -41.09 31.93 0.48
N LYS A 31 -40.27 31.04 -0.06
CA LYS A 31 -40.00 29.75 0.55
C LYS A 31 -38.53 29.47 0.36
N GLU A 32 -37.82 29.61 1.45
CA GLU A 32 -36.49 29.06 1.65
C GLU A 32 -36.50 27.58 1.23
N ASN A 33 -35.93 27.30 0.09
CA ASN A 33 -35.53 25.95 -0.28
C ASN A 33 -34.06 25.82 0.03
N ARG A 34 -33.79 25.53 1.28
CA ARG A 34 -32.49 25.09 1.78
C ARG A 34 -32.24 23.70 1.17
N SER A 35 -31.65 23.69 -0.01
CA SER A 35 -31.08 22.47 -0.57
C SER A 35 -29.99 22.00 0.38
N GLU A 36 -30.33 21.02 1.20
CA GLU A 36 -29.37 20.18 1.90
C GLU A 36 -28.53 19.52 0.82
N GLN A 37 -27.34 20.07 0.59
CA GLN A 37 -26.27 19.33 -0.03
C GLN A 37 -25.86 18.25 0.97
N SER A 38 -26.51 17.11 0.88
CA SER A 38 -25.98 15.86 1.41
C SER A 38 -24.65 15.62 0.71
N GLN A 39 -23.56 16.04 1.34
CA GLN A 39 -22.23 15.52 1.04
C GLN A 39 -22.30 14.05 1.44
N THR A 40 -22.54 13.17 0.49
CA THR A 40 -22.14 11.79 0.59
C THR A 40 -20.62 11.82 0.71
N GLN A 41 -20.09 11.73 1.93
CA GLN A 41 -18.73 11.28 2.15
C GLN A 41 -18.66 9.91 1.48
N GLY A 42 -17.98 9.82 0.34
CA GLY A 42 -17.66 8.56 -0.29
C GLY A 42 -16.90 7.72 0.74
N GLU A 43 -17.29 6.46 0.90
CA GLU A 43 -16.53 5.53 1.72
C GLU A 43 -15.10 5.52 1.21
N SER A 44 -14.15 5.73 2.13
CA SER A 44 -12.72 5.72 1.83
C SER A 44 -12.34 4.33 1.32
N LYS A 45 -11.80 4.26 0.10
CA LYS A 45 -11.43 2.99 -0.51
C LYS A 45 -10.04 2.57 -0.06
N THR A 46 -9.93 1.35 0.39
CA THR A 46 -8.72 0.80 1.03
C THR A 46 -8.09 -0.30 0.20
N LEU A 47 -6.76 -0.33 0.15
CA LEU A 47 -5.96 -1.35 -0.51
C LEU A 47 -4.90 -1.91 0.46
N VAL A 48 -4.69 -3.21 0.43
CA VAL A 48 -3.53 -3.87 1.05
C VAL A 48 -2.57 -4.32 -0.03
N ILE A 49 -1.35 -3.84 0.01
CA ILE A 49 -0.25 -4.28 -0.85
C ILE A 49 0.77 -4.98 0.03
N TYR A 50 1.20 -6.18 -0.33
CA TYR A 50 2.23 -6.84 0.46
C TYR A 50 3.19 -7.68 -0.38
N PHE A 51 4.42 -7.80 0.11
CA PHE A 51 5.38 -8.81 -0.31
C PHE A 51 5.56 -9.81 0.80
N SER A 52 5.50 -11.08 0.47
CA SER A 52 5.77 -12.17 1.41
C SER A 52 6.56 -13.27 0.71
N HIS A 53 7.68 -13.65 1.31
CA HIS A 53 8.40 -14.84 0.89
C HIS A 53 7.72 -16.07 1.50
N SER A 54 7.05 -16.86 0.67
CA SER A 54 6.45 -18.12 1.05
C SER A 54 7.12 -19.25 0.30
N VAL A 55 7.43 -20.30 1.02
CA VAL A 55 7.86 -21.58 0.44
C VAL A 55 6.62 -22.45 0.43
N GLU A 56 6.03 -22.68 -0.73
CA GLU A 56 4.82 -23.48 -0.89
C GLU A 56 5.07 -24.98 -0.64
N GLU A 57 6.32 -25.42 -0.77
CA GLU A 57 6.67 -26.82 -0.59
C GLU A 57 7.14 -27.11 0.85
N ARG A 58 6.55 -28.14 1.44
CA ARG A 58 6.98 -28.71 2.70
C ARG A 58 8.35 -29.37 2.51
N ASN A 59 9.41 -28.67 2.86
CA ASN A 59 10.74 -29.24 2.97
C ASN A 59 11.01 -29.53 4.46
N ASP A 60 10.86 -30.79 4.86
CA ASP A 60 11.06 -31.25 6.24
C ASP A 60 12.53 -31.11 6.72
N GLN A 61 13.46 -30.74 5.84
CA GLN A 61 14.88 -30.53 6.15
C GLN A 61 15.23 -29.08 6.50
N VAL A 62 14.29 -28.13 6.33
CA VAL A 62 14.50 -26.74 6.74
C VAL A 62 14.12 -26.62 8.20
N ASP A 63 15.11 -26.38 9.06
CA ASP A 63 14.91 -26.09 10.47
C ASP A 63 13.84 -24.98 10.61
N ALA A 64 12.65 -25.40 11.03
CA ALA A 64 11.45 -24.57 11.06
C ALA A 64 11.54 -23.37 12.02
N ILE A 65 12.58 -23.29 12.82
CA ILE A 65 12.71 -22.35 13.93
C ILE A 65 13.60 -21.14 13.57
N SER A 66 14.65 -21.31 12.78
CA SER A 66 15.65 -20.27 12.61
C SER A 66 15.46 -19.39 11.36
N SER A 67 14.74 -19.85 10.35
CA SER A 67 14.77 -19.21 9.04
C SER A 67 13.40 -18.96 8.39
N ALA A 68 12.35 -19.59 8.89
CA ALA A 68 11.09 -19.55 8.19
C ALA A 68 10.30 -18.26 8.50
N SER A 69 10.18 -17.39 7.52
CA SER A 69 9.20 -16.30 7.48
C SER A 69 7.78 -16.86 7.23
N ARG A 70 7.36 -17.89 7.96
CA ARG A 70 6.12 -18.65 7.70
C ARG A 70 5.38 -19.09 8.97
N VAL A 71 4.07 -19.16 8.85
CA VAL A 71 3.16 -19.72 9.86
C VAL A 71 2.59 -21.02 9.32
N VAL A 72 2.40 -22.00 10.20
CA VAL A 72 1.74 -23.28 9.87
C VAL A 72 0.24 -23.12 10.02
N VAL A 73 -0.51 -23.35 8.94
CA VAL A 73 -1.98 -23.30 8.93
C VAL A 73 -2.50 -24.65 8.44
N GLY A 74 -2.92 -25.50 9.37
CA GLY A 74 -3.29 -26.86 9.04
C GLY A 74 -2.14 -27.65 8.43
N GLU A 75 -2.27 -28.09 7.18
CA GLU A 75 -1.23 -28.80 6.42
C GLU A 75 -0.41 -27.88 5.50
N SER A 76 -0.72 -26.57 5.50
CA SER A 76 -0.10 -25.58 4.60
C SER A 76 0.80 -24.61 5.35
N TYR A 77 1.67 -23.97 4.60
CA TYR A 77 2.53 -22.90 5.10
C TYR A 77 2.08 -21.56 4.47
N VAL A 78 1.95 -20.55 5.32
CA VAL A 78 1.65 -19.18 4.91
C VAL A 78 2.82 -18.29 5.31
N GLY A 79 3.26 -17.39 4.44
CA GLY A 79 4.31 -16.45 4.78
C GLY A 79 3.88 -15.51 5.91
N ASN A 80 4.79 -15.15 6.81
CA ASN A 80 4.49 -14.29 7.96
C ASN A 80 3.79 -12.99 7.57
N THR A 81 4.29 -12.30 6.53
CA THR A 81 3.69 -11.04 6.08
C THR A 81 2.30 -11.27 5.46
N GLN A 82 2.12 -12.38 4.75
CA GLN A 82 0.79 -12.78 4.24
C GLN A 82 -0.19 -13.02 5.38
N TRP A 83 0.23 -13.75 6.43
CA TRP A 83 -0.59 -14.00 7.62
C TRP A 83 -1.10 -12.70 8.27
N VAL A 84 -0.31 -11.63 8.24
CA VAL A 84 -0.69 -10.32 8.75
C VAL A 84 -1.56 -9.56 7.74
N ALA A 85 -1.27 -9.66 6.45
CA ALA A 85 -1.98 -8.93 5.39
C ALA A 85 -3.46 -9.36 5.24
N GLU A 86 -3.74 -10.66 5.34
CA GLU A 86 -5.09 -11.20 5.15
C GLU A 86 -6.11 -10.71 6.19
N PRO A 87 -5.83 -10.73 7.51
CA PRO A 87 -6.70 -10.13 8.51
C PRO A 87 -6.87 -8.61 8.33
N ILE A 88 -5.81 -7.89 7.94
CA ILE A 88 -5.92 -6.44 7.65
C ILE A 88 -6.91 -6.21 6.51
N ALA A 89 -6.79 -6.94 5.42
CA ALA A 89 -7.70 -6.79 4.28
C ALA A 89 -9.14 -7.13 4.65
N SER A 90 -9.35 -8.18 5.44
CA SER A 90 -10.67 -8.59 5.89
C SER A 90 -11.33 -7.57 6.80
N GLU A 91 -10.61 -7.05 7.81
CA GLU A 91 -11.15 -6.10 8.77
C GLU A 91 -11.38 -4.71 8.15
N ALA A 92 -10.45 -4.27 7.29
CA ALA A 92 -10.58 -2.98 6.61
C ALA A 92 -11.53 -3.01 5.39
N GLY A 93 -12.07 -4.18 5.02
CA GLY A 93 -12.87 -4.34 3.79
C GLY A 93 -12.07 -3.95 2.54
N ALA A 94 -10.76 -4.22 2.53
CA ALA A 94 -9.82 -3.75 1.54
C ALA A 94 -9.63 -4.76 0.40
N ASP A 95 -9.37 -4.23 -0.80
CA ASP A 95 -8.76 -5.04 -1.86
C ASP A 95 -7.34 -5.45 -1.46
N ILE A 96 -6.85 -6.58 -1.93
CA ILE A 96 -5.53 -7.10 -1.55
C ILE A 96 -4.70 -7.48 -2.77
N VAL A 97 -3.45 -7.03 -2.82
CA VAL A 97 -2.49 -7.31 -3.88
C VAL A 97 -1.17 -7.81 -3.27
N ARG A 98 -0.74 -9.00 -3.68
CA ARG A 98 0.59 -9.52 -3.37
C ARG A 98 1.57 -9.07 -4.44
N ILE A 99 2.70 -8.50 -4.07
CA ILE A 99 3.82 -8.22 -4.98
C ILE A 99 4.57 -9.52 -5.26
N GLU A 100 4.68 -9.87 -6.53
CA GLU A 100 5.39 -11.05 -6.99
C GLU A 100 6.62 -10.68 -7.81
N PRO A 101 7.81 -11.24 -7.51
CA PRO A 101 8.98 -11.04 -8.35
C PRO A 101 8.87 -11.87 -9.64
N VAL A 102 9.41 -11.34 -10.75
CA VAL A 102 9.55 -12.11 -12.00
C VAL A 102 10.46 -13.31 -11.80
N VAL A 103 11.55 -13.13 -11.06
CA VAL A 103 12.46 -14.23 -10.66
C VAL A 103 12.18 -14.54 -9.19
N PRO A 104 11.55 -15.69 -8.88
CA PRO A 104 11.25 -16.06 -7.50
C PRO A 104 12.52 -16.19 -6.66
N TYR A 105 12.44 -15.76 -5.39
CA TYR A 105 13.50 -16.03 -4.42
C TYR A 105 13.58 -17.52 -4.11
N SER A 106 14.80 -18.01 -3.82
CA SER A 106 15.02 -19.42 -3.48
C SER A 106 14.22 -19.83 -2.23
N ALA A 107 13.75 -21.08 -2.24
CA ALA A 107 13.17 -21.72 -1.07
C ALA A 107 14.23 -21.99 0.02
N ASP A 108 15.51 -22.14 -0.35
CA ASP A 108 16.60 -22.23 0.59
C ASP A 108 16.86 -20.87 1.25
N TYR A 109 16.88 -20.85 2.57
CA TYR A 109 17.07 -19.61 3.33
C TYR A 109 18.42 -18.94 3.06
N THR A 110 19.48 -19.73 2.97
CA THR A 110 20.84 -19.18 2.76
C THR A 110 20.95 -18.52 1.40
N GLU A 111 20.48 -19.19 0.35
CA GLU A 111 20.46 -18.66 -1.00
C GLU A 111 19.57 -17.42 -1.11
N MET A 112 18.39 -17.44 -0.49
CA MET A 112 17.49 -16.29 -0.43
C MET A 112 18.14 -15.10 0.28
N ALA A 113 18.73 -15.34 1.46
CA ALA A 113 19.40 -14.31 2.25
C ALA A 113 20.61 -13.71 1.54
N ASP A 114 21.39 -14.53 0.83
CA ASP A 114 22.53 -14.09 0.03
C ASP A 114 22.06 -13.26 -1.18
N THR A 115 20.97 -13.66 -1.83
CA THR A 115 20.37 -12.91 -2.93
C THR A 115 19.89 -11.55 -2.44
N ALA A 116 19.10 -11.51 -1.37
CA ALA A 116 18.63 -10.29 -0.75
C ALA A 116 19.78 -9.36 -0.31
N LYS A 117 20.88 -9.93 0.20
CA LYS A 117 22.08 -9.17 0.56
C LYS A 117 22.73 -8.52 -0.65
N LYS A 118 22.90 -9.27 -1.73
CA LYS A 118 23.46 -8.75 -2.99
C LYS A 118 22.59 -7.65 -3.60
N GLU A 119 21.28 -7.82 -3.55
CA GLU A 119 20.33 -6.80 -3.99
C GLU A 119 20.46 -5.52 -3.15
N ALA A 120 20.58 -5.65 -1.82
CA ALA A 120 20.75 -4.52 -0.93
C ALA A 120 22.07 -3.79 -1.15
N ASP A 121 23.19 -4.53 -1.25
CA ASP A 121 24.53 -3.97 -1.41
C ASP A 121 24.74 -3.26 -2.75
N ASN A 122 24.06 -3.70 -3.80
CA ASN A 122 24.18 -3.15 -5.16
C ASN A 122 22.99 -2.28 -5.57
N ASP A 123 22.06 -2.01 -4.67
CA ASP A 123 20.84 -1.26 -4.92
C ASP A 123 20.03 -1.78 -6.13
N VAL A 124 19.94 -3.09 -6.26
CA VAL A 124 19.20 -3.75 -7.35
C VAL A 124 17.70 -3.47 -7.20
N ARG A 125 17.02 -3.37 -8.33
CA ARG A 125 15.55 -3.25 -8.41
C ARG A 125 14.98 -4.52 -9.05
N PRO A 126 14.63 -5.56 -8.28
CA PRO A 126 14.01 -6.77 -8.82
C PRO A 126 12.72 -6.43 -9.55
N GLU A 127 12.52 -7.04 -10.70
CA GLU A 127 11.35 -6.81 -11.55
C GLU A 127 10.09 -7.42 -10.91
N ILE A 128 8.99 -6.65 -10.89
CA ILE A 128 7.68 -7.07 -10.40
C ILE A 128 6.90 -7.71 -11.55
N LYS A 129 6.34 -8.88 -11.31
CA LYS A 129 5.61 -9.68 -12.29
C LYS A 129 4.18 -9.19 -12.53
N ASN A 130 3.53 -8.74 -11.48
CA ASN A 130 2.14 -8.30 -11.50
C ASN A 130 2.01 -6.78 -11.38
N THR A 131 0.84 -6.25 -11.72
CA THR A 131 0.54 -4.81 -11.65
C THR A 131 -0.43 -4.51 -10.50
N ILE A 132 -0.32 -3.29 -9.97
CA ILE A 132 -1.32 -2.72 -9.07
C ILE A 132 -2.26 -1.88 -9.94
N GLU A 133 -3.49 -2.35 -10.09
CA GLU A 133 -4.46 -1.67 -10.93
C GLU A 133 -5.26 -0.63 -10.14
N ASN A 134 -5.65 0.46 -10.81
CA ASN A 134 -6.51 1.50 -10.25
C ASN A 134 -6.04 2.11 -8.91
N LEU A 135 -4.72 2.20 -8.69
CA LEU A 135 -4.15 2.74 -7.44
C LEU A 135 -4.75 4.12 -7.08
N ASP A 136 -5.03 4.96 -8.08
CA ASP A 136 -5.61 6.30 -7.89
C ASP A 136 -6.98 6.27 -7.19
N SER A 137 -7.69 5.13 -7.23
CA SER A 137 -9.02 5.01 -6.63
C SER A 137 -9.00 4.73 -5.13
N TYR A 138 -7.83 4.54 -4.51
CA TYR A 138 -7.69 4.24 -3.09
C TYR A 138 -7.18 5.44 -2.32
N ASP A 139 -7.70 5.64 -1.11
CA ASP A 139 -7.33 6.72 -0.19
C ASP A 139 -6.35 6.24 0.87
N ILE A 140 -6.56 5.00 1.36
CA ILE A 140 -5.74 4.36 2.39
C ILE A 140 -5.06 3.13 1.78
N VAL A 141 -3.75 3.02 1.95
CA VAL A 141 -2.97 1.89 1.47
C VAL A 141 -2.16 1.29 2.62
N TYR A 142 -2.49 0.08 3.01
CA TYR A 142 -1.67 -0.72 3.91
C TYR A 142 -0.56 -1.39 3.10
N ILE A 143 0.70 -1.19 3.49
CA ILE A 143 1.85 -1.74 2.76
C ILE A 143 2.68 -2.61 3.69
N GLY A 144 2.82 -3.91 3.34
CA GLY A 144 3.45 -4.91 4.17
C GLY A 144 4.64 -5.63 3.54
N TYR A 145 5.68 -5.87 4.35
CA TYR A 145 6.88 -6.61 3.92
C TYR A 145 7.66 -7.19 5.10
N PRO A 146 8.46 -8.25 4.87
CA PRO A 146 9.43 -8.69 5.87
C PRO A 146 10.62 -7.74 5.93
N ILE A 147 11.23 -7.57 7.11
CA ILE A 147 12.50 -6.85 7.22
C ILE A 147 13.63 -7.80 6.86
N TRP A 148 14.33 -7.48 5.77
CA TRP A 148 15.52 -8.18 5.30
C TRP A 148 16.75 -7.28 5.41
N TRP A 149 17.80 -7.77 6.03
CA TRP A 149 19.03 -7.01 6.23
C TRP A 149 18.80 -5.60 6.79
N TYR A 150 17.92 -5.52 7.81
CA TYR A 150 17.54 -4.28 8.52
C TYR A 150 16.80 -3.24 7.68
N SER A 151 16.28 -3.61 6.49
CA SER A 151 15.53 -2.73 5.61
C SER A 151 14.39 -3.47 4.92
N MET A 152 13.65 -2.78 4.05
CA MET A 152 12.68 -3.44 3.17
C MET A 152 13.38 -4.22 2.06
N PRO A 153 12.79 -5.31 1.56
CA PRO A 153 13.27 -6.02 0.38
C PRO A 153 13.32 -5.10 -0.84
N LYS A 154 14.32 -5.25 -1.69
CA LYS A 154 14.52 -4.34 -2.84
C LYS A 154 13.38 -4.36 -3.86
N ILE A 155 12.61 -5.42 -3.92
CA ILE A 155 11.38 -5.47 -4.73
C ILE A 155 10.35 -4.42 -4.27
N MET A 156 10.30 -4.09 -2.97
CA MET A 156 9.44 -3.03 -2.46
C MET A 156 9.94 -1.64 -2.88
N CYS A 157 11.25 -1.46 -2.99
CA CYS A 157 11.80 -0.23 -3.59
C CYS A 157 11.38 -0.11 -5.06
N THR A 158 11.37 -1.22 -5.82
CA THR A 158 10.85 -1.22 -7.20
C THR A 158 9.38 -0.80 -7.25
N MET A 159 8.57 -1.25 -6.29
CA MET A 159 7.16 -0.85 -6.18
C MET A 159 7.04 0.67 -5.99
N PHE A 160 7.77 1.25 -5.04
CA PHE A 160 7.75 2.70 -4.80
C PHE A 160 8.36 3.51 -5.96
N ASP A 161 9.34 2.96 -6.69
CA ASP A 161 9.87 3.61 -7.90
C ASP A 161 8.86 3.59 -9.07
N THR A 162 7.90 2.65 -9.06
CA THR A 162 6.95 2.41 -10.16
C THR A 162 5.62 3.13 -9.97
N TYR A 163 5.10 3.16 -8.75
CA TYR A 163 3.78 3.68 -8.42
C TYR A 163 3.86 4.98 -7.62
N ASP A 164 2.87 5.85 -7.80
CA ASP A 164 2.76 7.15 -7.12
C ASP A 164 1.68 7.07 -6.03
N PHE A 165 2.09 7.27 -4.79
CA PHE A 165 1.20 7.26 -3.62
C PHE A 165 0.89 8.67 -3.10
N SER A 166 1.17 9.71 -3.86
CA SER A 166 0.90 11.11 -3.49
C SER A 166 -0.55 11.31 -3.06
N GLY A 167 -0.75 12.00 -1.94
CA GLY A 167 -2.07 12.31 -1.38
C GLY A 167 -2.75 11.14 -0.66
N LYS A 168 -2.16 9.94 -0.65
CA LYS A 168 -2.71 8.76 0.03
C LYS A 168 -2.22 8.66 1.47
N THR A 169 -3.00 8.00 2.31
CA THR A 169 -2.53 7.58 3.64
C THR A 169 -1.86 6.23 3.52
N ILE A 170 -0.59 6.13 3.91
CA ILE A 170 0.18 4.89 3.93
C ILE A 170 0.33 4.40 5.37
N ALA A 171 -0.11 3.17 5.61
CA ALA A 171 0.03 2.45 6.87
C ALA A 171 0.96 1.24 6.68
N LEU A 172 2.17 1.31 7.21
CA LEU A 172 3.17 0.26 7.04
C LEU A 172 2.99 -0.86 8.06
N PHE A 173 3.10 -2.12 7.62
CA PHE A 173 3.23 -3.24 8.53
C PHE A 173 4.41 -4.14 8.15
N THR A 174 5.16 -4.58 9.15
CA THR A 174 6.36 -5.38 8.91
C THR A 174 6.37 -6.64 9.77
N THR A 175 6.97 -7.70 9.23
CA THR A 175 7.36 -8.88 9.99
C THR A 175 8.87 -8.94 10.10
N HIS A 176 9.39 -9.19 11.30
CA HIS A 176 10.82 -9.03 11.55
C HIS A 176 11.41 -10.04 12.54
N GLY A 177 12.73 -10.21 12.52
CA GLY A 177 13.48 -11.04 13.47
C GLY A 177 14.05 -10.30 14.69
N GLY A 178 13.57 -9.05 14.95
CA GLY A 178 14.06 -8.21 16.05
C GLY A 178 14.29 -6.74 15.66
N SER A 179 14.13 -6.37 14.38
CA SER A 179 14.46 -5.04 13.85
C SER A 179 13.31 -4.02 13.94
N GLY A 180 12.09 -4.43 14.34
CA GLY A 180 10.91 -3.58 14.26
C GLY A 180 10.62 -3.15 12.82
N LEU A 181 10.29 -1.88 12.60
CA LEU A 181 10.14 -1.29 11.27
C LEU A 181 11.49 -1.14 10.51
N GLY A 182 12.63 -1.31 11.18
CA GLY A 182 13.95 -1.16 10.55
C GLY A 182 14.24 0.24 10.00
N GLY A 183 13.50 1.28 10.44
CA GLY A 183 13.60 2.65 9.91
C GLY A 183 13.00 2.82 8.51
N THR A 184 12.24 1.84 8.04
CA THR A 184 11.65 1.86 6.70
C THR A 184 10.50 2.87 6.57
N ASP A 185 9.92 3.31 7.67
CA ASP A 185 8.99 4.43 7.72
C ASP A 185 9.61 5.72 7.16
N LYS A 186 10.85 6.02 7.55
CA LYS A 186 11.60 7.16 7.02
C LYS A 186 11.98 6.98 5.56
N LEU A 187 12.40 5.75 5.21
CA LEU A 187 12.74 5.43 3.83
C LEU A 187 11.52 5.57 2.91
N VAL A 188 10.32 5.15 3.34
CA VAL A 188 9.09 5.35 2.57
C VAL A 188 8.75 6.85 2.46
N ALA A 189 8.98 7.65 3.50
CA ALA A 189 8.80 9.10 3.44
C ALA A 189 9.75 9.79 2.43
N GLU A 190 10.92 9.20 2.17
CA GLU A 190 11.82 9.67 1.12
C GLU A 190 11.33 9.30 -0.29
N PHE A 191 10.72 8.12 -0.47
CA PHE A 191 10.11 7.72 -1.74
C PHE A 191 8.84 8.51 -2.03
N GLU A 192 8.01 8.73 -1.02
CA GLU A 192 6.65 9.29 -1.12
C GLU A 192 6.49 10.53 -0.22
N PRO A 193 7.18 11.65 -0.54
CA PRO A 193 7.16 12.84 0.29
C PRO A 193 5.79 13.53 0.36
N ASP A 194 4.92 13.25 -0.62
CA ASP A 194 3.57 13.82 -0.71
C ASP A 194 2.49 12.87 -0.16
N ALA A 195 2.87 11.71 0.39
CA ALA A 195 1.96 10.80 1.09
C ALA A 195 1.89 11.10 2.59
N ASN A 196 0.77 10.74 3.22
CA ASN A 196 0.61 10.80 4.67
C ASN A 196 0.98 9.45 5.28
N ILE A 197 2.16 9.34 5.89
CA ILE A 197 2.61 8.10 6.51
C ILE A 197 2.20 8.09 7.98
N VAL A 198 1.34 7.13 8.35
CA VAL A 198 0.85 6.97 9.71
C VAL A 198 1.66 5.93 10.49
N GLN A 199 1.37 5.81 11.80
CA GLN A 199 2.08 4.88 12.68
C GLN A 199 2.03 3.44 12.14
N GLY A 200 3.19 2.85 11.93
CA GLY A 200 3.35 1.49 11.42
C GLY A 200 3.23 0.42 12.50
N LEU A 201 2.89 -0.81 12.07
CA LEU A 201 2.84 -2.02 12.88
C LEU A 201 4.08 -2.89 12.62
N ALA A 202 4.73 -3.38 13.67
CA ALA A 202 5.91 -4.24 13.53
C ALA A 202 5.74 -5.51 14.36
N ILE A 203 5.54 -6.65 13.70
CA ILE A 203 5.27 -7.93 14.34
C ILE A 203 6.50 -8.82 14.28
N SER A 204 6.96 -9.28 15.45
CA SER A 204 8.04 -10.25 15.53
C SER A 204 7.61 -11.59 14.92
N ARG A 205 8.48 -12.20 14.10
CA ARG A 205 8.25 -13.51 13.48
C ARG A 205 7.83 -14.62 14.49
N SER A 206 8.28 -14.50 15.73
CA SER A 206 7.93 -15.46 16.79
C SER A 206 6.55 -15.27 17.40
N LYS A 207 5.87 -14.17 17.05
CA LYS A 207 4.55 -13.79 17.57
C LYS A 207 3.47 -13.65 16.50
N VAL A 208 3.82 -13.86 15.24
CA VAL A 208 2.89 -13.64 14.12
C VAL A 208 1.58 -14.43 14.30
N SER A 209 1.63 -15.70 14.71
CA SER A 209 0.43 -16.51 14.94
C SER A 209 -0.43 -16.08 16.14
N GLU A 210 0.07 -15.17 16.96
CA GLU A 210 -0.59 -14.67 18.18
C GLU A 210 -0.92 -13.16 18.07
N SER A 211 -0.76 -12.57 16.88
CA SER A 211 -0.81 -11.09 16.69
C SER A 211 -2.18 -10.55 16.28
N GLU A 212 -3.22 -11.36 16.23
CA GLU A 212 -4.53 -10.98 15.72
C GLU A 212 -5.12 -9.77 16.46
N ASP A 213 -5.10 -9.79 17.80
CA ASP A 213 -5.61 -8.68 18.62
C ASP A 213 -4.82 -7.38 18.38
N GLU A 214 -3.48 -7.47 18.26
CA GLU A 214 -2.61 -6.32 17.98
C GLU A 214 -2.89 -5.72 16.59
N ILE A 215 -3.13 -6.56 15.59
CA ILE A 215 -3.52 -6.14 14.24
C ILE A 215 -4.86 -5.39 14.28
N MET A 216 -5.87 -5.96 14.96
CA MET A 216 -7.20 -5.36 15.06
C MET A 216 -7.18 -4.02 15.80
N GLU A 217 -6.40 -3.90 16.87
CA GLU A 217 -6.23 -2.64 17.59
C GLU A 217 -5.58 -1.56 16.72
N TRP A 218 -4.54 -1.94 15.97
CA TRP A 218 -3.83 -1.04 15.08
C TRP A 218 -4.72 -0.50 13.94
N ILE A 219 -5.49 -1.37 13.27
CA ILE A 219 -6.42 -0.97 12.20
C ILE A 219 -7.44 0.05 12.69
N ARG A 220 -8.01 -0.15 13.88
CA ARG A 220 -8.99 0.79 14.49
C ARG A 220 -8.39 2.18 14.77
N GLY A 221 -7.09 2.28 14.91
CA GLY A 221 -6.40 3.55 15.09
C GLY A 221 -6.11 4.31 13.79
N ILE A 222 -6.32 3.68 12.62
CA ILE A 222 -6.07 4.27 11.30
C ILE A 222 -7.36 4.75 10.63
N ASN A 223 -8.47 4.07 10.89
CA ASN A 223 -9.80 4.37 10.31
C ASN A 223 -10.54 5.52 11.03
#